data_bd44d72339aba921d0818041fb8fbcb6
#
_entry.id   bd44d72339aba921d0818041fb8fbcb6
#
_cell.length_a   1.000
_cell.length_b   1.000
_cell.length_c   1.000
_cell.angle_alpha   90.00
_cell.angle_beta   90.00
_cell.angle_gamma   90.00
#
_symmetry.space_group_name_H-M   'P 1'
#
loop_
_entity.id
_entity.type
_entity.pdbx_description
1 polymer ?
#
loop_
_entity_poly.entity_id
_entity_poly.type
_entity_poly.pdbx_seq_one_letter_code
_entity_poly.pdbx_strand_id
1 'polypeptide(L)'
;MIVHKRFCLILFCITFLSQSSFAQVQYEISADAKDPKIKILKGIINKSIVQNDTSFNWYKPSETIYYPDSSVVNAFKHANDTIQFVIFGGTWCEDTQFILPKFFKLLEMAGIADDRVTLFGVDQSKKTLGHIADAFNIINVPTIIIMKDGKELGRVVEYGKTGKWDKELADILRF
;
A
#
# COMPACT_ATOMS: atom_id res chain seq x y z
N MET A 1 -18.43 -52.23 -25.39
CA MET A 1 -18.37 -50.86 -25.99
C MET A 1 -18.64 -49.71 -24.99
N ILE A 2 -19.16 -50.00 -23.79
CA ILE A 2 -19.48 -48.98 -22.75
C ILE A 2 -18.29 -48.65 -21.87
N VAL A 3 -17.36 -49.57 -21.63
CA VAL A 3 -16.20 -49.40 -20.75
C VAL A 3 -15.16 -48.42 -21.33
N HIS A 4 -14.96 -48.40 -22.65
CA HIS A 4 -14.00 -47.49 -23.31
C HIS A 4 -14.43 -46.02 -23.27
N LYS A 5 -15.73 -45.73 -23.31
CA LYS A 5 -16.25 -44.36 -23.22
C LYS A 5 -16.07 -43.74 -21.82
N ARG A 6 -16.19 -44.56 -20.76
CA ARG A 6 -15.98 -44.09 -19.38
C ARG A 6 -14.50 -43.81 -19.08
N PHE A 7 -13.59 -44.61 -19.68
CA PHE A 7 -12.14 -44.40 -19.50
C PHE A 7 -11.64 -43.13 -20.20
N CYS A 8 -12.15 -42.81 -21.40
CA CYS A 8 -11.83 -41.54 -22.08
C CYS A 8 -12.37 -40.33 -21.34
N LEU A 9 -13.53 -40.42 -20.67
CA LEU A 9 -14.10 -39.29 -19.92
C LEU A 9 -13.26 -38.97 -18.66
N ILE A 10 -12.77 -40.01 -17.98
CA ILE A 10 -11.90 -39.85 -16.80
C ILE A 10 -10.53 -39.26 -17.19
N LEU A 11 -9.97 -39.72 -18.32
CA LEU A 11 -8.69 -39.20 -18.83
C LEU A 11 -8.83 -37.69 -19.24
N PHE A 12 -9.98 -37.29 -19.80
CA PHE A 12 -10.24 -35.92 -20.19
C PHE A 12 -10.42 -34.99 -18.97
N CYS A 13 -11.01 -35.48 -17.87
CA CYS A 13 -11.11 -34.74 -16.63
C CYS A 13 -9.77 -34.54 -15.93
N ILE A 14 -8.83 -35.46 -16.04
CA ILE A 14 -7.51 -35.35 -15.38
C ILE A 14 -6.60 -34.35 -16.10
N THR A 15 -6.73 -34.20 -17.42
CA THR A 15 -5.95 -33.20 -18.18
C THR A 15 -6.39 -31.76 -17.96
N PHE A 16 -7.60 -31.54 -17.42
CA PHE A 16 -8.10 -30.17 -17.13
C PHE A 16 -7.62 -29.62 -15.78
N LEU A 17 -7.05 -30.46 -14.91
CA LEU A 17 -6.61 -30.08 -13.57
C LEU A 17 -5.15 -29.57 -13.49
N SER A 18 -4.42 -29.57 -14.61
CA SER A 18 -3.03 -29.07 -14.66
C SER A 18 -2.89 -27.67 -15.22
N GLN A 19 -3.85 -26.78 -14.93
CA GLN A 19 -3.64 -25.35 -15.16
C GLN A 19 -2.69 -24.84 -14.07
N SER A 20 -1.42 -24.73 -14.38
CA SER A 20 -0.45 -24.03 -13.55
C SER A 20 -0.91 -22.59 -13.40
N SER A 21 -1.50 -22.29 -12.24
CA SER A 21 -1.84 -20.92 -11.88
C SER A 21 -0.51 -20.17 -11.68
N PHE A 22 -0.07 -19.42 -12.66
CA PHE A 22 1.05 -18.49 -12.48
C PHE A 22 0.55 -17.39 -11.54
N ALA A 23 0.99 -17.44 -10.28
CA ALA A 23 0.75 -16.36 -9.34
C ALA A 23 1.41 -15.10 -9.91
N GLN A 24 0.62 -14.06 -10.16
CA GLN A 24 1.13 -12.78 -10.62
C GLN A 24 2.03 -12.20 -9.55
N VAL A 25 3.25 -11.78 -9.92
CA VAL A 25 4.17 -11.12 -9.00
C VAL A 25 3.54 -9.80 -8.54
N GLN A 26 3.28 -9.70 -7.24
CA GLN A 26 2.65 -8.50 -6.67
C GLN A 26 3.65 -7.34 -6.55
N TYR A 27 4.93 -7.63 -6.31
CA TYR A 27 5.99 -6.62 -6.22
C TYR A 27 7.36 -7.20 -6.60
N GLU A 28 8.24 -6.33 -7.04
CA GLU A 28 9.65 -6.59 -7.33
C GLU A 28 10.53 -6.06 -6.20
N ILE A 29 11.67 -6.70 -6.01
CA ILE A 29 12.70 -6.28 -5.04
C ILE A 29 13.95 -5.90 -5.82
N SER A 30 14.51 -4.73 -5.52
CA SER A 30 15.80 -4.29 -6.02
C SER A 30 16.59 -3.59 -4.92
N ALA A 31 17.85 -3.32 -5.17
CA ALA A 31 18.70 -2.49 -4.33
C ALA A 31 18.87 -1.11 -4.96
N ASP A 32 19.15 -0.10 -4.12
CA ASP A 32 19.55 1.21 -4.59
C ASP A 32 20.90 1.13 -5.32
N ALA A 33 21.04 1.84 -6.44
CA ALA A 33 22.25 1.81 -7.24
C ALA A 33 23.45 2.48 -6.55
N LYS A 34 23.21 3.42 -5.62
CA LYS A 34 24.25 4.16 -4.90
C LYS A 34 24.56 3.54 -3.54
N ASP A 35 23.55 2.95 -2.89
CA ASP A 35 23.70 2.23 -1.63
C ASP A 35 22.96 0.89 -1.68
N PRO A 36 23.68 -0.22 -1.97
CA PRO A 36 23.07 -1.55 -2.06
C PRO A 36 22.40 -2.07 -0.77
N LYS A 37 22.59 -1.40 0.35
CA LYS A 37 21.91 -1.73 1.61
C LYS A 37 20.46 -1.26 1.63
N ILE A 38 20.12 -0.30 0.78
CA ILE A 38 18.76 0.22 0.66
C ILE A 38 17.96 -0.71 -0.24
N LYS A 39 17.01 -1.43 0.35
CA LYS A 39 16.07 -2.32 -0.34
C LYS A 39 14.89 -1.50 -0.89
N ILE A 40 14.65 -1.64 -2.19
CA ILE A 40 13.54 -1.00 -2.90
C ILE A 40 12.47 -2.04 -3.19
N LEU A 41 11.24 -1.76 -2.78
CA LEU A 41 10.06 -2.54 -3.15
C LEU A 41 9.25 -1.77 -4.19
N LYS A 42 8.87 -2.45 -5.30
CA LYS A 42 8.14 -1.86 -6.42
C LYS A 42 6.94 -2.74 -6.76
N GLY A 43 5.72 -2.24 -6.61
CA GLY A 43 4.48 -2.98 -6.84
C GLY A 43 3.55 -2.90 -5.65
N ILE A 44 2.59 -3.82 -5.54
CA ILE A 44 1.64 -3.88 -4.43
C ILE A 44 2.33 -4.52 -3.22
N ILE A 45 2.42 -3.76 -2.15
CA ILE A 45 2.97 -4.19 -0.86
C ILE A 45 1.94 -3.93 0.26
N ASN A 46 2.25 -4.33 1.48
CA ASN A 46 1.37 -4.09 2.63
C ASN A 46 2.18 -3.74 3.89
N LYS A 47 1.46 -3.33 4.95
CA LYS A 47 2.03 -2.99 6.25
C LYS A 47 2.93 -4.11 6.77
N SER A 48 2.47 -5.36 6.73
CA SER A 48 3.20 -6.50 7.28
C SER A 48 4.57 -6.73 6.62
N ILE A 49 4.66 -6.53 5.29
CA ILE A 49 5.94 -6.63 4.56
C ILE A 49 6.92 -5.57 5.08
N VAL A 50 6.48 -4.33 5.21
CA VAL A 50 7.36 -3.21 5.59
C VAL A 50 7.68 -3.26 7.10
N GLN A 51 6.74 -3.67 7.93
CA GLN A 51 6.90 -3.73 9.38
C GLN A 51 7.82 -4.87 9.84
N ASN A 52 7.78 -6.02 9.15
CA ASN A 52 8.46 -7.25 9.61
C ASN A 52 9.79 -7.52 8.91
N ASP A 53 10.09 -6.84 7.81
CA ASP A 53 11.38 -6.99 7.13
C ASP A 53 12.46 -6.20 7.87
N THR A 54 13.50 -6.88 8.33
CA THR A 54 14.61 -6.29 9.10
C THR A 54 15.40 -5.25 8.32
N SER A 55 15.30 -5.21 6.99
CA SER A 55 15.90 -4.16 6.16
C SER A 55 15.24 -2.79 6.41
N PHE A 56 14.02 -2.76 6.93
CA PHE A 56 13.26 -1.54 7.20
C PHE A 56 13.29 -1.16 8.69
N ASN A 57 14.48 -1.10 9.25
CA ASN A 57 14.74 -0.80 10.67
C ASN A 57 14.22 0.57 11.12
N TRP A 58 13.88 1.45 10.18
CA TRP A 58 13.25 2.75 10.42
C TRP A 58 11.78 2.67 10.82
N TYR A 59 11.09 1.53 10.57
CA TYR A 59 9.65 1.44 10.77
C TYR A 59 9.25 1.64 12.24
N LYS A 60 9.79 0.82 13.13
CA LYS A 60 9.44 0.83 14.54
C LYS A 60 9.81 2.13 15.27
N PRO A 61 11.00 2.71 15.08
CA PRO A 61 11.33 4.01 15.67
C PRO A 61 10.37 5.12 15.21
N SER A 62 10.06 5.21 13.92
CA SER A 62 9.13 6.23 13.38
C SER A 62 7.72 6.08 13.95
N GLU A 63 7.20 4.84 14.05
CA GLU A 63 5.91 4.54 14.65
C GLU A 63 5.86 4.97 16.13
N THR A 64 6.91 4.65 16.90
CA THR A 64 6.95 4.84 18.35
C THR A 64 6.85 6.29 18.76
N ILE A 65 7.50 7.20 18.04
CA ILE A 65 7.55 8.63 18.39
C ILE A 65 6.29 9.42 17.97
N TYR A 66 5.32 8.79 17.33
CA TYR A 66 4.14 9.48 16.84
C TYR A 66 2.98 9.43 17.85
N TYR A 67 2.45 10.60 18.17
CA TYR A 67 1.29 10.82 19.04
C TYR A 67 0.36 11.83 18.35
N PRO A 68 -0.67 11.37 17.60
CA PRO A 68 -1.59 12.27 16.90
C PRO A 68 -2.48 13.05 17.86
N ASP A 69 -2.89 14.24 17.47
CA ASP A 69 -3.92 14.99 18.18
C ASP A 69 -5.24 14.20 18.20
N SER A 70 -5.98 14.26 19.32
CA SER A 70 -7.28 13.59 19.43
C SER A 70 -8.29 14.02 18.38
N SER A 71 -8.22 15.25 17.91
CA SER A 71 -9.06 15.79 16.81
C SER A 71 -8.77 15.08 15.48
N VAL A 72 -7.51 14.70 15.22
CA VAL A 72 -7.11 13.92 14.04
C VAL A 72 -7.65 12.50 14.15
N VAL A 73 -7.39 11.83 15.29
CA VAL A 73 -7.91 10.48 15.53
C VAL A 73 -9.42 10.42 15.39
N ASN A 74 -10.14 11.40 15.94
CA ASN A 74 -11.59 11.46 15.85
C ASN A 74 -12.09 11.65 14.42
N ALA A 75 -11.43 12.47 13.60
CA ALA A 75 -11.79 12.62 12.18
C ALA A 75 -11.68 11.28 11.44
N PHE A 76 -10.61 10.52 11.67
CA PHE A 76 -10.44 9.19 11.09
C PHE A 76 -11.49 8.19 11.63
N LYS A 77 -11.80 8.18 12.93
CA LYS A 77 -12.86 7.34 13.52
C LYS A 77 -14.24 7.55 12.91
N HIS A 78 -14.53 8.77 12.48
CA HIS A 78 -15.80 9.11 11.83
C HIS A 78 -15.78 8.88 10.32
N ALA A 79 -14.64 8.45 9.76
CA ALA A 79 -14.56 8.10 8.35
C ALA A 79 -15.51 6.95 8.04
N ASN A 80 -16.35 7.15 7.02
CA ASN A 80 -17.32 6.17 6.58
C ASN A 80 -16.63 4.88 6.12
N ASP A 81 -17.30 3.74 6.26
CA ASP A 81 -16.83 2.43 5.81
C ASP A 81 -16.55 2.35 4.30
N THR A 82 -17.00 3.30 3.50
CA THR A 82 -16.70 3.40 2.07
C THR A 82 -15.36 4.09 1.76
N ILE A 83 -14.68 4.68 2.76
CA ILE A 83 -13.38 5.33 2.57
C ILE A 83 -12.28 4.27 2.41
N GLN A 84 -11.44 4.47 1.41
CA GLN A 84 -10.24 3.71 1.12
C GLN A 84 -9.04 4.65 1.04
N PHE A 85 -7.87 4.16 1.39
CA PHE A 85 -6.61 4.90 1.25
C PHE A 85 -5.75 4.24 0.17
N VAL A 86 -5.31 5.03 -0.80
CA VAL A 86 -4.32 4.59 -1.79
C VAL A 86 -3.03 5.34 -1.51
N ILE A 87 -1.96 4.60 -1.25
CA ILE A 87 -0.67 5.17 -0.86
C ILE A 87 0.39 4.76 -1.88
N PHE A 88 1.19 5.74 -2.29
CA PHE A 88 2.42 5.51 -3.03
C PHE A 88 3.59 5.91 -2.14
N GLY A 89 4.49 4.96 -1.88
CA GLY A 89 5.64 5.19 -1.00
C GLY A 89 6.91 4.52 -1.54
N GLY A 90 8.05 5.18 -1.38
CA GLY A 90 9.35 4.61 -1.68
C GLY A 90 10.03 4.11 -0.41
N THR A 91 10.35 2.82 -0.31
CA THR A 91 11.09 2.28 0.85
C THR A 91 12.47 2.89 1.03
N TRP A 92 12.99 3.53 -0.01
CA TRP A 92 14.24 4.30 -0.09
C TRP A 92 14.06 5.78 0.31
N CYS A 93 12.83 6.29 0.39
CA CYS A 93 12.54 7.71 0.61
C CYS A 93 12.39 8.00 2.11
N GLU A 94 13.19 8.94 2.64
CA GLU A 94 13.17 9.31 4.06
C GLU A 94 11.79 9.82 4.52
N ASP A 95 11.09 10.60 3.69
CA ASP A 95 9.75 11.08 4.01
C ASP A 95 8.73 9.94 4.11
N THR A 96 8.84 8.93 3.23
CA THR A 96 8.04 7.70 3.35
C THR A 96 8.37 6.96 4.64
N GLN A 97 9.65 6.80 4.97
CA GLN A 97 10.11 6.12 6.18
C GLN A 97 9.63 6.83 7.45
N PHE A 98 9.49 8.15 7.39
CA PHE A 98 8.98 8.95 8.50
C PHE A 98 7.45 8.92 8.60
N ILE A 99 6.73 9.03 7.50
CA ILE A 99 5.26 9.22 7.48
C ILE A 99 4.51 7.89 7.52
N LEU A 100 4.93 6.90 6.74
CA LEU A 100 4.18 5.65 6.54
C LEU A 100 3.90 4.88 7.83
N PRO A 101 4.87 4.66 8.75
CA PRO A 101 4.61 3.96 10.02
C PRO A 101 3.63 4.74 10.91
N LYS A 102 3.72 6.07 10.90
CA LYS A 102 2.84 6.94 11.67
C LYS A 102 1.41 6.92 11.13
N PHE A 103 1.25 6.86 9.82
CA PHE A 103 -0.05 6.72 9.18
C PHE A 103 -0.71 5.41 9.61
N PHE A 104 -0.02 4.28 9.56
CA PHE A 104 -0.57 3.01 10.02
C PHE A 104 -0.90 3.01 11.52
N LYS A 105 -0.08 3.65 12.36
CA LYS A 105 -0.41 3.85 13.77
C LYS A 105 -1.67 4.69 13.97
N LEU A 106 -1.85 5.74 13.16
CA LEU A 106 -3.07 6.57 13.20
C LEU A 106 -4.31 5.75 12.84
N LEU A 107 -4.24 4.91 11.80
CA LEU A 107 -5.35 4.01 11.43
C LEU A 107 -5.69 3.04 12.56
N GLU A 108 -4.69 2.42 13.18
CA GLU A 108 -4.87 1.52 14.33
C GLU A 108 -5.56 2.24 15.51
N MET A 109 -5.11 3.45 15.87
CA MET A 109 -5.72 4.26 16.91
C MET A 109 -7.15 4.69 16.57
N ALA A 110 -7.46 4.85 15.28
CA ALA A 110 -8.79 5.16 14.80
C ALA A 110 -9.69 3.92 14.63
N GLY A 111 -9.16 2.70 14.77
CA GLY A 111 -9.89 1.46 14.57
C GLY A 111 -10.18 1.14 13.10
N ILE A 112 -9.38 1.68 12.18
CA ILE A 112 -9.49 1.42 10.74
C ILE A 112 -8.60 0.23 10.39
N ALA A 113 -9.19 -0.78 9.75
CA ALA A 113 -8.47 -2.01 9.37
C ALA A 113 -7.48 -1.78 8.21
N ASP A 114 -6.39 -2.55 8.20
CA ASP A 114 -5.32 -2.43 7.19
C ASP A 114 -5.79 -2.77 5.76
N ASP A 115 -6.88 -3.52 5.59
CA ASP A 115 -7.50 -3.85 4.31
C ASP A 115 -8.15 -2.64 3.61
N ARG A 116 -8.31 -1.53 4.33
CA ARG A 116 -8.72 -0.23 3.78
C ARG A 116 -7.57 0.51 3.07
N VAL A 117 -6.37 -0.05 3.09
CA VAL A 117 -5.18 0.56 2.50
C VAL A 117 -4.66 -0.27 1.33
N THR A 118 -4.55 0.36 0.17
CA THR A 118 -3.78 -0.16 -0.94
C THR A 118 -2.44 0.57 -0.99
N LEU A 119 -1.35 -0.12 -0.67
CA LEU A 119 -0.01 0.46 -0.66
C LEU A 119 0.78 0.01 -1.88
N PHE A 120 1.25 0.97 -2.66
CA PHE A 120 2.16 0.77 -3.78
C PHE A 120 3.57 1.20 -3.40
N GLY A 121 4.52 0.27 -3.46
CA GLY A 121 5.93 0.57 -3.49
C GLY A 121 6.34 1.14 -4.85
N VAL A 122 7.19 2.16 -4.84
CA VAL A 122 7.72 2.77 -6.07
C VAL A 122 9.24 2.78 -6.09
N ASP A 123 9.81 2.74 -7.30
CA ASP A 123 11.24 2.95 -7.52
C ASP A 123 11.62 4.43 -7.41
N GLN A 124 12.92 4.76 -7.54
CA GLN A 124 13.43 6.14 -7.45
C GLN A 124 12.89 7.07 -8.55
N SER A 125 12.41 6.51 -9.66
CA SER A 125 11.70 7.27 -10.70
C SER A 125 10.22 7.47 -10.39
N LYS A 126 9.75 7.07 -9.18
CA LYS A 126 8.35 7.10 -8.72
C LYS A 126 7.43 6.24 -9.59
N LYS A 127 7.97 5.15 -10.16
CA LYS A 127 7.21 4.19 -10.97
C LYS A 127 6.90 2.94 -10.16
N THR A 128 5.73 2.38 -10.38
CA THR A 128 5.32 1.07 -9.86
C THR A 128 4.95 0.13 -11.01
N LEU A 129 4.56 -1.11 -10.71
CA LEU A 129 4.13 -2.07 -11.73
C LEU A 129 2.85 -1.59 -12.42
N GLY A 130 2.67 -1.95 -13.69
CA GLY A 130 1.44 -1.69 -14.45
C GLY A 130 1.13 -0.22 -14.72
N HIS A 131 2.12 0.68 -14.66
CA HIS A 131 1.93 2.13 -14.87
C HIS A 131 0.89 2.78 -13.95
N ILE A 132 0.60 2.18 -12.79
CA ILE A 132 -0.41 2.67 -11.85
C ILE A 132 -0.01 4.04 -11.29
N ALA A 133 1.28 4.26 -10.97
CA ALA A 133 1.74 5.55 -10.49
C ALA A 133 1.52 6.68 -11.52
N ASP A 134 1.66 6.37 -12.81
CA ASP A 134 1.39 7.32 -13.89
C ASP A 134 -0.11 7.64 -13.98
N ALA A 135 -0.98 6.64 -13.85
CA ALA A 135 -2.43 6.81 -13.88
C ALA A 135 -2.94 7.68 -12.71
N PHE A 136 -2.27 7.62 -11.55
CA PHE A 136 -2.57 8.46 -10.38
C PHE A 136 -1.80 9.79 -10.39
N ASN A 137 -1.02 10.10 -11.42
CA ASN A 137 -0.18 11.30 -11.53
C ASN A 137 0.75 11.48 -10.32
N ILE A 138 1.45 10.42 -9.91
CA ILE A 138 2.37 10.46 -8.80
C ILE A 138 3.69 11.11 -9.22
N ILE A 139 4.03 12.23 -8.56
CA ILE A 139 5.24 13.00 -8.80
C ILE A 139 6.21 12.84 -7.62
N ASN A 140 5.69 12.95 -6.39
CA ASN A 140 6.47 12.83 -5.16
C ASN A 140 5.90 11.74 -4.24
N VAL A 141 6.71 11.24 -3.30
CA VAL A 141 6.34 10.20 -2.34
C VAL A 141 6.86 10.54 -0.94
N PRO A 142 6.08 10.22 0.11
CA PRO A 142 4.81 9.53 0.03
C PRO A 142 3.68 10.42 -0.52
N THR A 143 2.76 9.81 -1.25
CA THR A 143 1.48 10.43 -1.58
C THR A 143 0.38 9.55 -0.98
N ILE A 144 -0.46 10.13 -0.12
CA ILE A 144 -1.61 9.47 0.51
C ILE A 144 -2.88 10.05 -0.10
N ILE A 145 -3.66 9.21 -0.74
CA ILE A 145 -4.90 9.56 -1.45
C ILE A 145 -6.09 8.98 -0.69
N ILE A 146 -7.08 9.81 -0.41
CA ILE A 146 -8.35 9.40 0.18
C ILE A 146 -9.35 9.18 -0.94
N MET A 147 -9.90 7.96 -1.02
CA MET A 147 -10.86 7.55 -2.04
C MET A 147 -12.21 7.25 -1.39
N LYS A 148 -13.30 7.60 -2.09
CA LYS A 148 -14.66 7.20 -1.74
C LYS A 148 -15.42 6.85 -3.00
N ASP A 149 -16.06 5.67 -3.01
CA ASP A 149 -16.87 5.20 -4.13
C ASP A 149 -16.14 5.28 -5.49
N GLY A 150 -14.84 4.91 -5.49
CA GLY A 150 -13.98 4.95 -6.68
C GLY A 150 -13.52 6.34 -7.11
N LYS A 151 -13.81 7.39 -6.34
CA LYS A 151 -13.42 8.78 -6.62
C LYS A 151 -12.43 9.29 -5.59
N GLU A 152 -11.44 10.06 -6.03
CA GLU A 152 -10.55 10.77 -5.13
C GLU A 152 -11.28 11.93 -4.45
N LEU A 153 -11.26 11.95 -3.11
CA LEU A 153 -11.73 13.07 -2.31
C LEU A 153 -10.65 14.14 -2.15
N GLY A 154 -9.40 13.71 -2.06
CA GLY A 154 -8.23 14.54 -1.92
C GLY A 154 -6.99 13.72 -1.62
N ARG A 155 -5.84 14.40 -1.63
CA ARG A 155 -4.55 13.77 -1.34
C ARG A 155 -3.64 14.69 -0.55
N VAL A 156 -2.72 14.07 0.17
CA VAL A 156 -1.60 14.75 0.81
C VAL A 156 -0.31 14.17 0.23
N VAL A 157 0.57 15.06 -0.19
CA VAL A 157 1.87 14.73 -0.77
C VAL A 157 2.95 15.12 0.24
N GLU A 158 3.83 14.16 0.57
CA GLU A 158 4.89 14.36 1.56
C GLU A 158 4.32 14.89 2.89
N TYR A 159 4.87 15.95 3.45
CA TYR A 159 4.39 16.57 4.69
C TYR A 159 3.12 17.43 4.52
N GLY A 160 2.56 17.51 3.30
CA GLY A 160 1.44 18.39 2.98
C GLY A 160 1.86 19.85 2.77
N LYS A 161 0.87 20.73 2.66
CA LYS A 161 1.08 22.17 2.41
C LYS A 161 1.56 22.93 3.65
N THR A 162 1.18 22.42 4.82
CA THR A 162 1.43 23.08 6.11
C THR A 162 2.49 22.36 6.96
N GLY A 163 3.05 21.26 6.46
CA GLY A 163 3.93 20.39 7.22
C GLY A 163 3.21 19.48 8.23
N LYS A 164 1.88 19.45 8.19
CA LYS A 164 1.01 18.68 9.12
C LYS A 164 0.13 17.72 8.32
N TRP A 165 0.79 16.74 7.69
CA TRP A 165 0.16 15.77 6.80
C TRP A 165 -1.07 15.09 7.41
N ASP A 166 -1.03 14.75 8.70
CA ASP A 166 -2.10 14.08 9.42
C ASP A 166 -3.33 14.98 9.62
N LYS A 167 -3.12 16.27 9.91
CA LYS A 167 -4.22 17.25 10.01
C LYS A 167 -4.85 17.52 8.65
N GLU A 168 -4.05 17.63 7.60
CA GLU A 168 -4.57 17.83 6.24
C GLU A 168 -5.39 16.62 5.76
N LEU A 169 -4.97 15.39 6.07
CA LEU A 169 -5.80 14.18 5.83
C LEU A 169 -7.11 14.24 6.64
N ALA A 170 -7.04 14.63 7.92
CA ALA A 170 -8.22 14.77 8.75
C ALA A 170 -9.19 15.85 8.21
N ASP A 171 -8.68 16.93 7.63
CA ASP A 171 -9.50 17.98 7.02
C ASP A 171 -10.22 17.48 5.76
N ILE A 172 -9.56 16.64 4.95
CA ILE A 172 -10.21 15.99 3.80
C ILE A 172 -11.33 15.05 4.27
N LEU A 173 -11.22 14.41 5.44
CA LEU A 173 -12.23 13.47 5.97
C LEU A 173 -13.43 14.15 6.64
N ARG A 174 -13.43 15.48 6.82
CA ARG A 174 -14.49 16.25 7.49
C ARG A 174 -15.55 16.80 6.55
N PHE A 175 -15.73 16.24 5.38
CA PHE A 175 -16.75 16.67 4.41
C PHE A 175 -18.17 16.30 4.82
#